data_28fc48fe4bf424309dd732bf9443b23f
#
_entry.id   28fc48fe4bf424309dd732bf9443b23f
#
_cell.length_a   1.000
_cell.length_b   1.000
_cell.length_c   1.000
_cell.angle_alpha   90.00
_cell.angle_beta   90.00
_cell.angle_gamma   90.00
#
_symmetry.space_group_name_H-M   'P 1'
#
loop_
_entity.id
_entity.type
_entity.pdbx_description
1 polymer ?
#
loop_
_entity_poly.entity_id
_entity_poly.type
_entity_poly.pdbx_seq_one_letter_code
_entity_poly.pdbx_strand_id
1 'polypeptide(L)'
;MSALYLDSSAFVKLVVEEEESAAVRTFLSAHGARRVSSALLRTEALRAVRHLGPDALATVREGLRRVDLIGIDDRTLDAAGTLEPQVLRTLDAIHLATAMAVGDDLEAIVTYDERMVEAARLIGLPTVSPR
;
A
#
# COMPACT_ATOMS: atom_id res chain seq x y z
N MET A 1 -4.91 -8.21 -16.12
CA MET A 1 -3.85 -8.74 -15.23
C MET A 1 -4.12 -8.28 -13.81
N SER A 2 -4.18 -9.21 -12.87
CA SER A 2 -4.50 -8.87 -11.49
C SER A 2 -3.39 -8.10 -10.81
N ALA A 3 -3.75 -7.28 -9.84
CA ALA A 3 -2.83 -6.46 -9.07
C ALA A 3 -3.17 -6.53 -7.59
N LEU A 4 -2.13 -6.59 -6.76
CA LEU A 4 -2.23 -6.43 -5.32
C LEU A 4 -1.69 -5.05 -4.97
N TYR A 5 -2.51 -4.27 -4.30
CA TYR A 5 -2.11 -2.93 -3.86
C TYR A 5 -1.49 -3.02 -2.48
N LEU A 6 -0.27 -2.51 -2.33
CA LEU A 6 0.43 -2.50 -1.04
C LEU A 6 0.38 -1.10 -0.46
N ASP A 7 -0.17 -0.93 0.74
CA ASP A 7 0.01 0.34 1.45
C ASP A 7 1.37 0.33 2.17
N SER A 8 1.72 1.42 2.82
CA SER A 8 3.00 1.52 3.50
C SER A 8 3.16 0.53 4.64
N SER A 9 2.06 0.19 5.36
CA SER A 9 2.13 -0.77 6.46
C SER A 9 2.56 -2.15 5.98
N ALA A 10 2.06 -2.58 4.82
CA ALA A 10 2.43 -3.87 4.24
C ALA A 10 3.84 -3.83 3.64
N PHE A 11 4.17 -2.76 2.91
CA PHE A 11 5.48 -2.64 2.27
C PHE A 11 6.62 -2.64 3.30
N VAL A 12 6.46 -1.92 4.40
CA VAL A 12 7.50 -1.84 5.43
C VAL A 12 7.83 -3.22 5.98
N LYS A 13 6.84 -4.11 6.10
CA LYS A 13 7.08 -5.49 6.56
C LYS A 13 7.93 -6.31 5.59
N LEU A 14 8.04 -5.88 4.34
CA LEU A 14 8.90 -6.56 3.35
C LEU A 14 10.35 -6.10 3.45
N VAL A 15 10.61 -4.95 4.05
CA VAL A 15 11.94 -4.36 4.12
C VAL A 15 12.50 -4.27 5.55
N VAL A 16 11.63 -4.35 6.56
CA VAL A 16 12.01 -4.43 7.98
C VAL A 16 11.36 -5.68 8.55
N GLU A 17 12.16 -6.51 9.24
CA GLU A 17 11.62 -7.73 9.84
C GLU A 17 10.72 -7.41 11.02
N GLU A 18 9.46 -7.76 10.88
CA GLU A 18 8.39 -7.57 11.86
C GLU A 18 7.59 -8.85 12.00
N GLU A 19 6.60 -8.86 12.88
CA GLU A 19 5.84 -10.06 13.22
C GLU A 19 5.23 -10.76 11.99
N GLU A 20 4.62 -10.01 11.08
CA GLU A 20 3.93 -10.60 9.93
C GLU A 20 4.78 -10.64 8.66
N SER A 21 6.06 -10.33 8.73
CA SER A 21 6.93 -10.26 7.54
C SER A 21 6.97 -11.58 6.78
N ALA A 22 7.13 -12.71 7.48
CA ALA A 22 7.14 -14.01 6.83
C ALA A 22 5.79 -14.31 6.15
N ALA A 23 4.70 -13.98 6.80
CA ALA A 23 3.35 -14.23 6.26
C ALA A 23 3.08 -13.42 5.00
N VAL A 24 3.44 -12.14 4.96
CA VAL A 24 3.22 -11.32 3.78
C VAL A 24 4.13 -11.73 2.62
N ARG A 25 5.38 -12.12 2.91
CA ARG A 25 6.27 -12.65 1.85
C ARG A 25 5.69 -13.91 1.22
N THR A 26 5.23 -14.84 2.05
CA THR A 26 4.61 -16.08 1.57
C THR A 26 3.36 -15.79 0.72
N PHE A 27 2.51 -14.90 1.20
CA PHE A 27 1.29 -14.52 0.49
C PHE A 27 1.61 -13.95 -0.89
N LEU A 28 2.54 -12.99 -0.96
CA LEU A 28 2.90 -12.35 -2.21
C LEU A 28 3.57 -13.33 -3.18
N SER A 29 4.40 -14.24 -2.67
CA SER A 29 5.07 -15.26 -3.51
C SER A 29 4.08 -16.26 -4.09
N ALA A 30 2.99 -16.55 -3.37
CA ALA A 30 1.96 -17.48 -3.83
C ALA A 30 1.02 -16.84 -4.87
N HIS A 31 0.99 -15.52 -4.97
CA HIS A 31 0.11 -14.79 -5.88
C HIS A 31 0.92 -14.21 -7.04
N GLY A 32 0.59 -14.61 -8.27
CA GLY A 32 1.27 -14.12 -9.48
C GLY A 32 0.83 -12.74 -9.94
N ALA A 33 0.20 -11.96 -9.06
CA ALA A 33 -0.30 -10.64 -9.38
C ALA A 33 0.81 -9.60 -9.38
N ARG A 34 0.63 -8.51 -10.13
CA ARG A 34 1.50 -7.34 -10.05
C ARG A 34 1.38 -6.72 -8.66
N ARG A 35 2.47 -6.17 -8.18
CA ARG A 35 2.48 -5.38 -6.94
C ARG A 35 2.44 -3.92 -7.32
N VAL A 36 1.42 -3.22 -6.86
CA VAL A 36 1.23 -1.80 -7.17
C VAL A 36 1.05 -0.99 -5.89
N SER A 37 1.33 0.29 -5.96
CA SER A 37 1.05 1.22 -4.87
C SER A 37 1.01 2.64 -5.42
N SER A 38 0.72 3.60 -4.55
CA SER A 38 0.82 5.02 -4.87
C SER A 38 2.27 5.47 -4.89
N ALA A 39 2.58 6.48 -5.71
CA ALA A 39 3.87 7.17 -5.65
C ALA A 39 4.19 7.70 -4.24
N LEU A 40 3.19 7.94 -3.40
CA LEU A 40 3.36 8.29 -1.99
C LEU A 40 4.21 7.27 -1.23
N LEU A 41 4.14 6.00 -1.62
CA LEU A 41 4.84 4.93 -0.92
C LEU A 41 6.34 5.23 -0.80
N ARG A 42 6.92 5.82 -1.84
CA ARG A 42 8.35 6.16 -1.83
C ARG A 42 8.72 7.00 -0.63
N THR A 43 7.97 8.08 -0.39
CA THR A 43 8.24 8.97 0.73
C THR A 43 7.89 8.33 2.06
N GLU A 44 6.74 7.68 2.15
CA GLU A 44 6.29 7.05 3.39
C GLU A 44 7.25 5.97 3.87
N ALA A 45 7.69 5.10 2.95
CA ALA A 45 8.57 3.99 3.32
C ALA A 45 9.97 4.49 3.75
N LEU A 46 10.52 5.48 3.04
CA LEU A 46 11.81 6.06 3.42
C LEU A 46 11.72 6.72 4.81
N ARG A 47 10.65 7.47 5.06
CA ARG A 47 10.47 8.12 6.37
C ARG A 47 10.27 7.11 7.49
N ALA A 48 9.58 6.01 7.21
CA ALA A 48 9.32 4.97 8.22
C ALA A 48 10.61 4.31 8.73
N VAL A 49 11.64 4.18 7.88
CA VAL A 49 12.86 3.45 8.23
C VAL A 49 14.09 4.35 8.40
N ARG A 50 13.96 5.67 8.19
CA ARG A 50 15.14 6.57 8.21
C ARG A 50 15.93 6.51 9.50
N HIS A 51 15.25 6.28 10.63
CA HIS A 51 15.89 6.18 11.95
C HIS A 51 16.79 4.95 12.08
N LEU A 52 16.64 3.98 11.17
CA LEU A 52 17.43 2.74 11.16
C LEU A 52 18.75 2.88 10.38
N GLY A 53 18.95 4.02 9.71
CA GLY A 53 20.22 4.33 9.07
C GLY A 53 20.25 4.04 7.56
N PRO A 54 21.45 4.27 6.93
CA PRO A 54 21.57 4.22 5.47
C PRO A 54 21.32 2.85 4.85
N ASP A 55 21.64 1.76 5.55
CA ASP A 55 21.40 0.42 5.02
C ASP A 55 19.90 0.14 4.89
N ALA A 56 19.10 0.58 5.86
CA ALA A 56 17.65 0.44 5.80
C ALA A 56 17.07 1.26 4.64
N LEU A 57 17.58 2.47 4.42
CA LEU A 57 17.15 3.30 3.29
C LEU A 57 17.48 2.63 1.96
N ALA A 58 18.67 2.02 1.85
CA ALA A 58 19.06 1.28 0.64
C ALA A 58 18.12 0.09 0.41
N THR A 59 17.75 -0.63 1.45
CA THR A 59 16.83 -1.77 1.37
C THR A 59 15.45 -1.31 0.87
N VAL A 60 14.96 -0.17 1.37
CA VAL A 60 13.69 0.40 0.90
C VAL A 60 13.76 0.72 -0.59
N ARG A 61 14.83 1.39 -1.04
CA ARG A 61 14.97 1.76 -2.45
C ARG A 61 15.01 0.54 -3.35
N GLU A 62 15.66 -0.53 -2.91
CA GLU A 62 15.67 -1.79 -3.66
C GLU A 62 14.28 -2.42 -3.71
N GLY A 63 13.57 -2.43 -2.58
CA GLY A 63 12.21 -2.97 -2.52
C GLY A 63 11.23 -2.18 -3.41
N LEU A 64 11.39 -0.87 -3.48
CA LEU A 64 10.52 -0.03 -4.31
C LEU A 64 10.62 -0.35 -5.80
N ARG A 65 11.75 -0.87 -6.26
CA ARG A 65 11.92 -1.28 -7.66
C ARG A 65 11.03 -2.45 -8.06
N ARG A 66 10.51 -3.18 -7.09
CA ARG A 66 9.65 -4.36 -7.32
C ARG A 66 8.18 -4.03 -7.26
N VAL A 67 7.85 -2.76 -7.06
CA VAL A 67 6.47 -2.29 -6.95
C VAL A 67 6.25 -1.25 -8.05
N ASP A 68 5.15 -1.41 -8.78
CA ASP A 68 4.75 -0.42 -9.77
C ASP A 68 4.09 0.74 -9.04
N LEU A 69 4.74 1.89 -9.04
CA LEU A 69 4.23 3.07 -8.35
C LEU A 69 3.37 3.90 -9.31
N ILE A 70 2.12 4.12 -8.92
CA ILE A 70 1.14 4.87 -9.70
C ILE A 70 1.25 6.34 -9.34
N GLY A 71 1.47 7.20 -10.34
CA GLY A 71 1.55 8.64 -10.13
C GLY A 71 0.24 9.21 -9.61
N ILE A 72 0.35 10.28 -8.84
CA ILE A 72 -0.81 10.95 -8.25
C ILE A 72 -1.21 12.10 -9.16
N ASP A 73 -2.34 11.97 -9.83
CA ASP A 73 -2.87 13.00 -10.71
C ASP A 73 -4.02 13.78 -10.04
N ASP A 74 -4.50 14.83 -10.71
CA ASP A 74 -5.54 15.67 -10.18
C ASP A 74 -6.83 14.89 -9.91
N ARG A 75 -7.15 13.94 -10.77
CA ARG A 75 -8.36 13.11 -10.61
C ARG A 75 -8.28 12.29 -9.32
N THR A 76 -7.12 11.71 -9.05
CA THR A 76 -6.91 10.94 -7.82
C THR A 76 -7.00 11.82 -6.58
N LEU A 77 -6.41 13.02 -6.65
CA LEU A 77 -6.45 13.97 -5.54
C LEU A 77 -7.88 14.44 -5.26
N ASP A 78 -8.64 14.74 -6.30
CA ASP A 78 -10.04 15.15 -6.15
C ASP A 78 -10.88 14.03 -5.54
N ALA A 79 -10.70 12.80 -6.03
CA ALA A 79 -11.41 11.65 -5.50
C ALA A 79 -11.08 11.42 -4.02
N ALA A 80 -9.81 11.53 -3.65
CA ALA A 80 -9.38 11.39 -2.27
C ALA A 80 -10.00 12.47 -1.39
N GLY A 81 -10.14 13.69 -1.92
CA GLY A 81 -10.67 14.84 -1.17
C GLY A 81 -12.12 14.68 -0.73
N THR A 82 -12.89 13.84 -1.42
CA THR A 82 -14.30 13.63 -1.11
C THR A 82 -14.61 12.21 -0.65
N LEU A 83 -13.58 11.40 -0.42
CA LEU A 83 -13.75 10.00 -0.06
C LEU A 83 -14.27 9.85 1.37
N GLU A 84 -15.25 8.98 1.53
CA GLU A 84 -15.77 8.62 2.85
C GLU A 84 -14.96 7.46 3.46
N PRO A 85 -14.88 7.36 4.78
CA PRO A 85 -15.47 8.26 5.78
C PRO A 85 -14.63 9.52 6.01
N GLN A 86 -15.27 10.59 6.50
CA GLN A 86 -14.60 11.87 6.74
C GLN A 86 -13.41 11.78 7.69
N VAL A 87 -13.43 10.83 8.62
CA VAL A 87 -12.34 10.63 9.59
C VAL A 87 -11.08 10.02 8.97
N LEU A 88 -11.17 9.57 7.72
CA LEU A 88 -10.04 9.00 7.01
C LEU A 88 -8.96 10.06 6.81
N ARG A 89 -7.73 9.71 7.14
CA ARG A 89 -6.60 10.65 7.00
C ARG A 89 -6.29 10.89 5.53
N THR A 90 -5.76 12.08 5.23
CA THR A 90 -5.48 12.50 3.86
C THR A 90 -4.61 11.50 3.09
N LEU A 91 -3.51 11.03 3.67
CA LEU A 91 -2.63 10.08 2.96
C LEU A 91 -3.30 8.74 2.73
N ASP A 92 -4.09 8.27 3.69
CA ASP A 92 -4.86 7.04 3.54
C ASP A 92 -5.94 7.19 2.45
N ALA A 93 -6.58 8.36 2.38
CA ALA A 93 -7.55 8.66 1.33
C ALA A 93 -6.90 8.62 -0.06
N ILE A 94 -5.67 9.13 -0.19
CA ILE A 94 -4.93 9.08 -1.46
C ILE A 94 -4.60 7.63 -1.82
N HIS A 95 -4.19 6.80 -0.86
CA HIS A 95 -3.98 5.38 -1.12
C HIS A 95 -5.26 4.69 -1.61
N LEU A 96 -6.38 4.92 -0.92
CA LEU A 96 -7.65 4.30 -1.32
C LEU A 96 -8.11 4.77 -2.70
N ALA A 97 -7.99 6.07 -2.99
CA ALA A 97 -8.35 6.59 -4.30
C ALA A 97 -7.47 6.00 -5.40
N THR A 98 -6.18 5.81 -5.13
CA THR A 98 -5.25 5.18 -6.06
C THR A 98 -5.62 3.72 -6.30
N ALA A 99 -5.95 2.99 -5.24
CA ALA A 99 -6.38 1.60 -5.34
C ALA A 99 -7.68 1.48 -6.15
N MET A 100 -8.64 2.39 -5.93
CA MET A 100 -9.87 2.44 -6.73
C MET A 100 -9.58 2.63 -8.21
N ALA A 101 -8.59 3.45 -8.54
CA ALA A 101 -8.23 3.72 -9.92
C ALA A 101 -7.63 2.50 -10.64
N VAL A 102 -7.15 1.50 -9.91
CA VAL A 102 -6.71 0.23 -10.50
C VAL A 102 -7.90 -0.50 -11.15
N GLY A 103 -9.09 -0.32 -10.60
CA GLY A 103 -10.32 -0.86 -11.19
C GLY A 103 -10.44 -2.37 -11.05
N ASP A 104 -10.96 -3.02 -12.09
CA ASP A 104 -11.28 -4.45 -12.06
C ASP A 104 -10.05 -5.35 -11.89
N ASP A 105 -8.85 -4.83 -12.16
CA ASP A 105 -7.62 -5.59 -11.97
C ASP A 105 -7.23 -5.70 -10.49
N LEU A 106 -7.81 -4.88 -9.61
CA LEU A 106 -7.50 -4.92 -8.18
C LEU A 106 -8.01 -6.21 -7.55
N GLU A 107 -7.08 -7.04 -7.11
CA GLU A 107 -7.42 -8.28 -6.40
C GLU A 107 -7.70 -8.00 -4.92
N ALA A 108 -6.83 -7.23 -4.29
CA ALA A 108 -6.99 -6.81 -2.90
C ALA A 108 -5.99 -5.71 -2.55
N ILE A 109 -6.29 -5.00 -1.45
CA ILE A 109 -5.35 -4.10 -0.79
C ILE A 109 -4.71 -4.90 0.33
N VAL A 110 -3.38 -5.01 0.31
CA VAL A 110 -2.62 -5.65 1.38
C VAL A 110 -2.27 -4.56 2.39
N THR A 111 -2.81 -4.67 3.59
CA THR A 111 -2.65 -3.64 4.61
C THR A 111 -2.74 -4.27 6.01
N TYR A 112 -2.04 -3.65 6.96
CA TYR A 112 -2.11 -4.01 8.38
C TYR A 112 -2.67 -2.86 9.21
N ASP A 113 -3.14 -1.80 8.55
CA ASP A 113 -3.77 -0.65 9.21
C ASP A 113 -5.28 -0.90 9.31
N GLU A 114 -5.77 -1.05 10.53
CA GLU A 114 -7.20 -1.34 10.77
C GLU A 114 -8.11 -0.24 10.26
N ARG A 115 -7.66 1.02 10.28
CA ARG A 115 -8.44 2.15 9.75
C ARG A 115 -8.59 2.04 8.23
N MET A 116 -7.52 1.61 7.56
CA MET A 116 -7.53 1.37 6.12
C MET A 116 -8.48 0.21 5.78
N VAL A 117 -8.42 -0.87 6.56
CA VAL A 117 -9.30 -2.03 6.37
C VAL A 117 -10.77 -1.58 6.47
N GLU A 118 -11.11 -0.83 7.51
CA GLU A 118 -12.49 -0.37 7.72
C GLU A 118 -12.94 0.58 6.61
N ALA A 119 -12.09 1.53 6.22
CA ALA A 119 -12.43 2.46 5.15
C ALA A 119 -12.62 1.76 3.81
N ALA A 120 -11.75 0.80 3.49
CA ALA A 120 -11.86 0.01 2.26
C ALA A 120 -13.15 -0.80 2.26
N ARG A 121 -13.50 -1.40 3.39
CA ARG A 121 -14.75 -2.15 3.52
C ARG A 121 -15.97 -1.29 3.21
N LEU A 122 -15.98 -0.06 3.73
CA LEU A 122 -17.11 0.86 3.51
C LEU A 122 -17.31 1.24 2.05
N ILE A 123 -16.25 1.25 1.26
CA ILE A 123 -16.34 1.58 -0.17
C ILE A 123 -16.26 0.35 -1.07
N GLY A 124 -16.34 -0.84 -0.49
CA GLY A 124 -16.44 -2.08 -1.25
C GLY A 124 -15.15 -2.61 -1.83
N LEU A 125 -13.98 -2.19 -1.32
CA LEU A 125 -12.69 -2.71 -1.78
C LEU A 125 -12.22 -3.86 -0.89
N PRO A 126 -11.77 -4.97 -1.49
CA PRO A 126 -11.28 -6.11 -0.72
C PRO A 126 -9.93 -5.80 -0.09
N THR A 127 -9.72 -6.31 1.13
CA THR A 127 -8.44 -6.18 1.84
C THR A 127 -7.95 -7.54 2.31
N VAL A 128 -6.65 -7.65 2.52
CA VAL A 128 -6.04 -8.83 3.12
C VAL A 128 -4.90 -8.38 4.04
N SER A 129 -4.77 -9.05 5.18
CA SER A 129 -3.72 -8.81 6.17
C SER A 129 -3.09 -10.16 6.53
N PRO A 130 -2.18 -10.69 5.70
CA PRO A 130 -1.60 -12.02 5.93
C PRO A 130 -0.95 -12.16 7.30
N ARG A 131 -1.25 -13.25 8.01
CA ARG A 131 -0.75 -13.52 9.37
C ARG A 131 -0.27 -14.95 9.54
#